data_c23185bb04730d61ae1a4099ad34aaf0
#
_entry.id   c23185bb04730d61ae1a4099ad34aaf0
#
_cell.length_a   1.000
_cell.length_b   1.000
_cell.length_c   1.000
_cell.angle_alpha   90.00
_cell.angle_beta   90.00
_cell.angle_gamma   90.00
#
_symmetry.space_group_name_H-M   'P 1'
#
loop_
_entity.id
_entity.type
_entity.pdbx_description
1 polymer ?
#
loop_
_entity_poly.entity_id
_entity_poly.type
_entity_poly.pdbx_seq_one_letter_code
_entity_poly.pdbx_strand_id
1 'polypeptide(L)'
;MKYITLKDMGSSGGLCSQLQIFAGLKAVAKANNMKIAFSKEMIEGQATKYPPTGEHFQTCIRIFDLLNLEYELKPNKFFNDFKDKHIDYHTTRYDKSLFSLNPSFNYNLVGRFDTYVYWYNNIKTEVEAWNYQPLLQTQATKRMDKIKTYFKNNNPTVSIHFRRGDYLLPQFSFCILDSDYYLKAIKDNFKPIKNYNFIVFSNDIEYSKSVLEGDNVWFVKPEGSGVCTNSEKEDLALMSLCDHHITANSSYSWWGAFLCKNKDKKIICPTNWLKGSSFMNGNHFPPNWININNKN
;
A
#
# COMPACT_ATOMS: atom_id res chain seq x y z
N MET A 1 -19.83 -20.14 -15.00
CA MET A 1 -18.73 -19.29 -14.51
C MET A 1 -18.86 -19.19 -13.01
N LYS A 2 -17.76 -19.30 -12.27
CA LYS A 2 -17.75 -19.27 -10.79
C LYS A 2 -17.18 -17.94 -10.28
N TYR A 3 -17.47 -17.67 -9.03
CA TYR A 3 -17.14 -16.39 -8.41
C TYR A 3 -16.33 -16.60 -7.13
N ILE A 4 -15.53 -15.61 -6.82
CA ILE A 4 -14.73 -15.51 -5.59
C ILE A 4 -14.89 -14.12 -4.98
N THR A 5 -14.90 -14.06 -3.68
CA THR A 5 -14.98 -12.82 -2.89
C THR A 5 -14.09 -12.90 -1.66
N LEU A 6 -13.94 -11.79 -0.96
CA LEU A 6 -13.39 -11.70 0.39
C LEU A 6 -14.27 -10.72 1.16
N LYS A 7 -15.28 -11.25 1.86
CA LYS A 7 -16.34 -10.46 2.52
C LYS A 7 -15.77 -9.44 3.52
N ASP A 8 -14.73 -9.84 4.25
CA ASP A 8 -14.15 -9.03 5.32
C ASP A 8 -12.99 -8.12 4.86
N MET A 9 -12.84 -7.89 3.56
CA MET A 9 -11.74 -7.08 3.04
C MET A 9 -11.75 -5.65 3.61
N GLY A 10 -12.92 -5.07 3.79
CA GLY A 10 -13.07 -3.72 4.34
C GLY A 10 -12.56 -3.56 5.77
N SER A 11 -12.68 -4.60 6.61
CA SER A 11 -12.20 -4.62 7.99
C SER A 11 -10.74 -5.04 8.15
N SER A 12 -10.09 -5.43 7.06
CA SER A 12 -8.76 -6.06 7.10
C SER A 12 -7.59 -5.06 7.07
N GLY A 13 -7.81 -3.80 7.44
CA GLY A 13 -6.78 -2.77 7.57
C GLY A 13 -6.99 -1.55 6.68
N GLY A 14 -5.99 -0.66 6.65
CA GLY A 14 -6.03 0.59 5.90
C GLY A 14 -6.05 0.40 4.38
N LEU A 15 -6.19 1.52 3.64
CA LEU A 15 -6.32 1.59 2.19
C LEU A 15 -5.35 0.66 1.43
N CYS A 16 -4.07 0.76 1.75
CA CYS A 16 -3.03 0.00 1.04
C CYS A 16 -2.92 -1.47 1.48
N SER A 17 -3.41 -1.81 2.68
CA SER A 17 -3.61 -3.22 3.06
C SER A 17 -4.70 -3.87 2.22
N GLN A 18 -5.79 -3.15 1.94
CA GLN A 18 -6.84 -3.62 1.05
C GLN A 18 -6.35 -3.82 -0.39
N LEU A 19 -5.42 -2.98 -0.89
CA LEU A 19 -4.78 -3.20 -2.20
C LEU A 19 -4.00 -4.51 -2.24
N GLN A 20 -3.25 -4.81 -1.18
CA GLN A 20 -2.48 -6.05 -1.07
C GLN A 20 -3.41 -7.27 -1.08
N ILE A 21 -4.51 -7.19 -0.33
CA ILE A 21 -5.53 -8.25 -0.27
C ILE A 21 -6.20 -8.44 -1.64
N PHE A 22 -6.57 -7.35 -2.30
CA PHE A 22 -7.22 -7.42 -3.61
C PHE A 22 -6.29 -7.98 -4.69
N ALA A 23 -5.00 -7.64 -4.68
CA ALA A 23 -4.02 -8.22 -5.60
C ALA A 23 -3.90 -9.74 -5.40
N GLY A 24 -3.87 -10.22 -4.16
CA GLY A 24 -3.89 -11.65 -3.85
C GLY A 24 -5.19 -12.33 -4.32
N LEU A 25 -6.34 -11.73 -4.03
CA LEU A 25 -7.65 -12.21 -4.49
C LEU A 25 -7.71 -12.30 -6.03
N LYS A 26 -7.19 -11.29 -6.73
CA LYS A 26 -7.13 -11.28 -8.21
C LYS A 26 -6.24 -12.39 -8.76
N ALA A 27 -5.10 -12.66 -8.12
CA ALA A 27 -4.23 -13.75 -8.53
C ALA A 27 -4.90 -15.13 -8.37
N VAL A 28 -5.57 -15.35 -7.23
CA VAL A 28 -6.33 -16.58 -6.98
C VAL A 28 -7.51 -16.71 -7.95
N ALA A 29 -8.26 -15.64 -8.18
CA ALA A 29 -9.36 -15.60 -9.14
C ALA A 29 -8.90 -16.02 -10.54
N LYS A 30 -7.81 -15.40 -11.02
CA LYS A 30 -7.24 -15.68 -12.34
C LYS A 30 -6.79 -17.15 -12.48
N ALA A 31 -6.07 -17.66 -11.49
CA ALA A 31 -5.57 -19.04 -11.51
C ALA A 31 -6.70 -20.08 -11.54
N ASN A 32 -7.85 -19.77 -10.98
CA ASN A 32 -9.02 -20.66 -10.92
C ASN A 32 -10.10 -20.34 -11.98
N ASN A 33 -9.83 -19.42 -12.89
CA ASN A 33 -10.80 -18.96 -13.90
C ASN A 33 -12.14 -18.52 -13.28
N MET A 34 -12.04 -17.73 -12.19
CA MET A 34 -13.18 -17.20 -11.44
C MET A 34 -13.29 -15.69 -11.63
N LYS A 35 -14.50 -15.16 -11.50
CA LYS A 35 -14.74 -13.71 -11.45
C LYS A 35 -14.78 -13.23 -10.02
N ILE A 36 -14.27 -12.03 -9.78
CA ILE A 36 -14.36 -11.36 -8.49
C ILE A 36 -15.71 -10.67 -8.40
N ALA A 37 -16.40 -10.84 -7.28
CA ALA A 37 -17.66 -10.16 -7.02
C ALA A 37 -17.74 -9.62 -5.58
N PHE A 38 -18.44 -8.50 -5.43
CA PHE A 38 -18.77 -7.88 -4.14
C PHE A 38 -20.23 -7.45 -4.13
N SER A 39 -20.83 -7.33 -2.97
CA SER A 39 -22.11 -6.63 -2.81
C SER A 39 -21.89 -5.16 -2.46
N LYS A 40 -22.94 -4.37 -2.63
CA LYS A 40 -22.93 -2.97 -2.21
C LYS A 40 -22.66 -2.84 -0.70
N GLU A 41 -23.25 -3.71 0.09
CA GLU A 41 -23.09 -3.76 1.56
C GLU A 41 -21.64 -4.08 1.96
N MET A 42 -20.93 -4.97 1.24
CA MET A 42 -19.51 -5.24 1.48
C MET A 42 -18.65 -4.01 1.17
N ILE A 43 -19.00 -3.27 0.10
CA ILE A 43 -18.22 -2.09 -0.32
C ILE A 43 -18.46 -0.93 0.64
N GLU A 44 -19.71 -0.64 0.97
CA GLU A 44 -20.08 0.48 1.86
C GLU A 44 -19.71 0.19 3.30
N GLY A 45 -19.69 -1.09 3.69
CA GLY A 45 -19.34 -1.53 5.03
C GLY A 45 -20.32 -1.08 6.10
N GLN A 46 -19.94 -1.30 7.35
CA GLN A 46 -20.67 -0.85 8.53
C GLN A 46 -19.77 0.02 9.41
N ALA A 47 -20.36 1.05 10.01
CA ALA A 47 -19.68 1.83 11.04
C ALA A 47 -19.48 0.96 12.28
N THR A 48 -18.26 0.62 12.61
CA THR A 48 -17.91 -0.11 13.83
C THR A 48 -17.13 0.80 14.79
N LYS A 49 -17.44 0.70 16.10
CA LYS A 49 -16.59 1.33 17.13
C LYS A 49 -15.36 0.47 17.34
N TYR A 50 -14.19 1.04 17.21
CA TYR A 50 -12.94 0.38 17.55
C TYR A 50 -12.60 0.65 19.02
N PRO A 51 -12.53 -0.36 19.91
CA PRO A 51 -11.89 -0.19 21.21
C PRO A 51 -10.35 -0.21 20.99
N PRO A 52 -9.54 0.67 21.60
CA PRO A 52 -9.80 1.52 22.75
C PRO A 52 -9.93 3.03 22.45
N THR A 53 -9.88 3.47 21.18
CA THR A 53 -9.82 4.89 20.83
C THR A 53 -11.19 5.58 20.76
N GLY A 54 -12.29 4.83 20.76
CA GLY A 54 -13.63 5.41 20.62
C GLY A 54 -13.96 5.97 19.24
N GLU A 55 -13.04 5.93 18.29
CA GLU A 55 -13.24 6.39 16.91
C GLU A 55 -14.11 5.40 16.13
N HIS A 56 -15.00 5.92 15.31
CA HIS A 56 -15.81 5.12 14.40
C HIS A 56 -14.95 4.69 13.20
N PHE A 57 -14.66 3.41 13.12
CA PHE A 57 -14.02 2.82 11.94
C PHE A 57 -15.08 2.36 10.95
N GLN A 58 -15.04 2.88 9.73
CA GLN A 58 -15.85 2.30 8.66
C GLN A 58 -15.13 1.08 8.08
N THR A 59 -15.79 -0.06 8.09
CA THR A 59 -15.29 -1.29 7.48
C THR A 59 -15.54 -1.33 5.97
N CYS A 60 -15.41 -0.17 5.29
CA CYS A 60 -15.67 -0.04 3.86
C CYS A 60 -14.46 -0.44 3.01
N ILE A 61 -14.75 -0.92 1.81
CA ILE A 61 -13.72 -1.17 0.80
C ILE A 61 -13.45 0.14 0.04
N ARG A 62 -12.27 0.73 0.26
CA ARG A 62 -11.91 2.07 -0.24
C ARG A 62 -11.10 2.07 -1.53
N ILE A 63 -10.61 0.91 -1.96
CA ILE A 63 -9.70 0.81 -3.11
C ILE A 63 -10.40 1.06 -4.46
N PHE A 64 -11.71 0.88 -4.54
CA PHE A 64 -12.48 1.11 -5.76
C PHE A 64 -12.66 2.61 -6.09
N ASP A 65 -12.57 3.47 -5.07
CA ASP A 65 -12.49 4.92 -5.28
C ASP A 65 -11.06 5.42 -5.57
N LEU A 66 -10.07 4.56 -5.36
CA LEU A 66 -8.67 4.88 -5.59
C LEU A 66 -8.23 4.51 -6.99
N LEU A 67 -8.51 3.27 -7.39
CA LEU A 67 -8.05 2.67 -8.63
C LEU A 67 -9.21 2.13 -9.47
N ASN A 68 -9.02 2.10 -10.78
CA ASN A 68 -9.92 1.43 -11.72
C ASN A 68 -9.71 -0.09 -11.64
N LEU A 69 -10.40 -0.75 -10.71
CA LEU A 69 -10.30 -2.18 -10.47
C LEU A 69 -11.55 -2.91 -11.00
N GLU A 70 -11.35 -4.07 -11.58
CA GLU A 70 -12.43 -4.87 -12.15
C GLU A 70 -13.05 -5.82 -11.12
N TYR A 71 -14.35 -5.72 -10.95
CA TYR A 71 -15.19 -6.64 -10.16
C TYR A 71 -16.64 -6.60 -10.66
N GLU A 72 -17.43 -7.59 -10.28
CA GLU A 72 -18.87 -7.59 -10.54
C GLU A 72 -19.65 -7.24 -9.28
N LEU A 73 -20.63 -6.32 -9.42
CA LEU A 73 -21.55 -6.01 -8.34
C LEU A 73 -22.69 -7.03 -8.34
N LYS A 74 -22.95 -7.66 -7.20
CA LYS A 74 -24.01 -8.66 -7.03
C LYS A 74 -24.84 -8.33 -5.78
N PRO A 75 -26.16 -8.71 -5.76
CA PRO A 75 -26.96 -8.55 -4.55
C PRO A 75 -26.43 -9.41 -3.40
N ASN A 76 -26.59 -8.98 -2.16
CA ASN A 76 -25.98 -9.64 -0.99
C ASN A 76 -26.38 -11.13 -0.87
N LYS A 77 -27.63 -11.47 -1.18
CA LYS A 77 -28.10 -12.86 -1.20
C LYS A 77 -27.34 -13.79 -2.15
N PHE A 78 -26.66 -13.25 -3.17
CA PHE A 78 -25.85 -14.01 -4.10
C PHE A 78 -24.71 -14.78 -3.43
N PHE A 79 -24.25 -14.30 -2.28
CA PHE A 79 -23.10 -14.84 -1.56
C PHE A 79 -23.47 -15.86 -0.48
N ASN A 80 -24.77 -16.23 -0.33
CA ASN A 80 -25.22 -17.13 0.74
C ASN A 80 -24.64 -18.55 0.61
N ASP A 81 -24.46 -19.03 -0.61
CA ASP A 81 -24.00 -20.39 -0.89
C ASP A 81 -22.50 -20.46 -1.19
N PHE A 82 -21.74 -19.40 -0.91
CA PHE A 82 -20.29 -19.41 -1.09
C PHE A 82 -19.62 -20.24 -0.01
N LYS A 83 -18.66 -21.08 -0.40
CA LYS A 83 -17.85 -21.84 0.55
C LYS A 83 -16.73 -21.00 1.11
N ASP A 84 -16.58 -20.99 2.41
CA ASP A 84 -15.45 -20.36 3.06
C ASP A 84 -14.16 -21.17 2.79
N LYS A 85 -13.12 -20.47 2.39
CA LYS A 85 -11.76 -21.01 2.24
C LYS A 85 -10.82 -20.12 3.03
N HIS A 86 -10.31 -20.67 4.13
CA HIS A 86 -9.38 -19.94 5.00
C HIS A 86 -8.00 -19.84 4.37
N ILE A 87 -7.42 -18.64 4.47
CA ILE A 87 -6.02 -18.36 4.15
C ILE A 87 -5.24 -18.51 5.45
N ASP A 88 -4.14 -19.23 5.45
CA ASP A 88 -3.33 -19.41 6.63
C ASP A 88 -2.67 -18.09 7.08
N TYR A 89 -3.13 -17.55 8.22
CA TYR A 89 -2.62 -16.32 8.81
C TYR A 89 -1.26 -16.45 9.51
N HIS A 90 -0.97 -17.66 9.99
CA HIS A 90 0.17 -17.86 10.88
C HIS A 90 1.47 -18.04 10.12
N THR A 91 1.37 -18.16 8.82
CA THR A 91 2.54 -18.33 7.99
C THR A 91 2.50 -17.25 6.91
N THR A 92 3.51 -16.44 6.81
CA THR A 92 3.85 -15.68 5.60
C THR A 92 4.11 -16.64 4.43
N ARG A 93 3.71 -17.90 4.59
CA ARG A 93 3.85 -18.96 3.61
C ARG A 93 2.79 -18.79 2.54
N TYR A 94 3.23 -18.94 1.34
CA TYR A 94 2.42 -19.00 0.16
C TYR A 94 1.54 -20.27 0.21
N ASP A 95 0.23 -20.11 0.39
CA ASP A 95 -0.73 -21.22 0.36
C ASP A 95 -1.03 -21.60 -1.10
N LYS A 96 -0.32 -22.59 -1.61
CA LYS A 96 -0.50 -23.08 -2.98
C LYS A 96 -1.89 -23.64 -3.24
N SER A 97 -2.61 -24.12 -2.20
CA SER A 97 -3.95 -24.72 -2.36
C SER A 97 -4.98 -23.72 -2.88
N LEU A 98 -4.77 -22.43 -2.69
CA LEU A 98 -5.63 -21.38 -3.22
C LEU A 98 -5.60 -21.30 -4.76
N PHE A 99 -4.57 -21.82 -5.39
CA PHE A 99 -4.38 -21.77 -6.84
C PHE A 99 -4.91 -23.01 -7.58
N SER A 100 -5.61 -23.91 -6.85
CA SER A 100 -6.24 -25.12 -7.39
C SER A 100 -7.55 -25.44 -6.64
N LEU A 101 -8.45 -24.44 -6.60
CA LEU A 101 -9.75 -24.59 -5.96
C LEU A 101 -10.68 -25.50 -6.78
N ASN A 102 -11.60 -26.18 -6.11
CA ASN A 102 -12.58 -27.01 -6.80
C ASN A 102 -13.50 -26.11 -7.67
N PRO A 103 -13.54 -26.31 -9.00
CA PRO A 103 -14.29 -25.44 -9.90
C PRO A 103 -15.83 -25.58 -9.79
N SER A 104 -16.31 -26.51 -8.96
CA SER A 104 -17.76 -26.70 -8.74
C SER A 104 -18.36 -25.66 -7.80
N PHE A 105 -17.56 -24.89 -7.07
CA PHE A 105 -18.04 -24.01 -6.01
C PHE A 105 -17.70 -22.53 -6.28
N ASN A 106 -18.47 -21.62 -5.69
CA ASN A 106 -18.09 -20.25 -5.43
C ASN A 106 -17.40 -20.16 -4.06
N TYR A 107 -16.46 -19.22 -3.89
CA TYR A 107 -15.69 -19.12 -2.67
C TYR A 107 -15.72 -17.73 -2.03
N ASN A 108 -15.85 -17.73 -0.70
CA ASN A 108 -15.45 -16.61 0.13
C ASN A 108 -14.08 -16.92 0.74
N LEU A 109 -13.06 -16.15 0.40
CA LEU A 109 -11.78 -16.25 1.07
C LEU A 109 -11.87 -15.58 2.45
N VAL A 110 -11.35 -16.25 3.46
CA VAL A 110 -11.33 -15.76 4.84
C VAL A 110 -9.88 -15.60 5.23
N GLY A 111 -9.44 -14.35 5.41
CA GLY A 111 -8.06 -14.09 5.75
C GLY A 111 -7.44 -12.90 5.02
N ARG A 112 -6.12 -12.83 5.05
CA ARG A 112 -5.34 -11.75 4.47
C ARG A 112 -4.21 -12.28 3.59
N PHE A 113 -3.88 -11.51 2.56
CA PHE A 113 -2.68 -11.72 1.75
C PHE A 113 -1.62 -10.72 2.19
N ASP A 114 -0.83 -11.05 3.20
CA ASP A 114 0.14 -10.12 3.79
C ASP A 114 1.48 -10.05 3.02
N THR A 115 1.66 -10.89 2.00
CA THR A 115 2.88 -10.88 1.18
C THR A 115 2.58 -10.69 -0.31
N TYR A 116 3.47 -9.97 -1.00
CA TYR A 116 3.40 -9.78 -2.45
C TYR A 116 3.57 -11.09 -3.24
N VAL A 117 4.09 -12.16 -2.65
CA VAL A 117 4.38 -13.44 -3.30
C VAL A 117 3.15 -14.08 -3.93
N TYR A 118 1.95 -13.87 -3.35
CA TYR A 118 0.70 -14.41 -3.89
C TYR A 118 0.38 -13.95 -5.30
N TRP A 119 0.78 -12.76 -5.67
CA TRP A 119 0.38 -12.17 -6.94
C TRP A 119 1.56 -11.72 -7.83
N TYR A 120 2.72 -11.43 -7.25
CA TYR A 120 3.83 -10.82 -7.97
C TYR A 120 4.30 -11.65 -9.17
N ASN A 121 4.49 -12.96 -9.01
CA ASN A 121 4.96 -13.82 -10.09
C ASN A 121 3.88 -14.13 -11.13
N ASN A 122 2.60 -14.00 -10.78
CA ASN A 122 1.50 -14.45 -11.62
C ASN A 122 0.80 -13.31 -12.38
N ILE A 123 0.65 -12.15 -11.74
CA ILE A 123 -0.12 -11.03 -12.28
C ILE A 123 0.58 -9.66 -12.11
N LYS A 124 1.89 -9.63 -11.88
CA LYS A 124 2.65 -8.39 -11.68
C LYS A 124 2.34 -7.34 -12.75
N THR A 125 2.42 -7.72 -14.02
CA THR A 125 2.18 -6.81 -15.15
C THR A 125 0.76 -6.23 -15.14
N GLU A 126 -0.23 -7.03 -14.73
CA GLU A 126 -1.61 -6.54 -14.61
C GLU A 126 -1.75 -5.54 -13.45
N VAL A 127 -1.10 -5.81 -12.32
CA VAL A 127 -1.11 -4.91 -11.17
C VAL A 127 -0.32 -3.62 -11.46
N GLU A 128 0.79 -3.70 -12.17
CA GLU A 128 1.54 -2.54 -12.66
C GLU A 128 0.72 -1.68 -13.64
N ALA A 129 -0.24 -2.27 -14.34
CA ALA A 129 -1.13 -1.56 -15.26
C ALA A 129 -2.29 -0.85 -14.55
N TRP A 130 -2.51 -1.07 -13.26
CA TRP A 130 -3.57 -0.37 -12.52
C TRP A 130 -3.37 1.14 -12.57
N ASN A 131 -4.49 1.86 -12.74
CA ASN A 131 -4.49 3.31 -12.86
C ASN A 131 -5.39 3.91 -11.78
N TYR A 132 -4.99 5.05 -11.28
CA TYR A 132 -5.82 5.85 -10.38
C TYR A 132 -7.10 6.31 -11.06
N GLN A 133 -8.14 6.54 -10.28
CA GLN A 133 -9.35 7.20 -10.78
C GLN A 133 -8.97 8.54 -11.43
N PRO A 134 -9.60 8.93 -12.55
CA PRO A 134 -9.15 10.08 -13.34
C PRO A 134 -9.09 11.40 -12.56
N LEU A 135 -10.03 11.60 -11.63
CA LEU A 135 -10.04 12.79 -10.77
C LEU A 135 -8.81 12.84 -9.86
N LEU A 136 -8.48 11.73 -9.19
CA LEU A 136 -7.31 11.63 -8.31
C LEU A 136 -6.02 11.82 -9.11
N GLN A 137 -5.91 11.21 -10.27
CA GLN A 137 -4.75 11.40 -11.16
C GLN A 137 -4.58 12.86 -11.53
N THR A 138 -5.68 13.55 -11.89
CA THR A 138 -5.63 14.98 -12.23
C THR A 138 -5.23 15.85 -11.05
N GLN A 139 -5.76 15.58 -9.86
CA GLN A 139 -5.42 16.31 -8.64
C GLN A 139 -3.95 16.11 -8.26
N ALA A 140 -3.47 14.86 -8.27
CA ALA A 140 -2.08 14.55 -7.99
C ALA A 140 -1.11 15.21 -8.99
N THR A 141 -1.45 15.21 -10.28
CA THR A 141 -0.65 15.88 -11.32
C THR A 141 -0.56 17.38 -11.06
N LYS A 142 -1.68 18.05 -10.79
CA LYS A 142 -1.68 19.49 -10.46
C LYS A 142 -0.84 19.82 -9.22
N ARG A 143 -0.87 18.94 -8.21
CA ARG A 143 -0.03 19.09 -7.00
C ARG A 143 1.46 18.89 -7.34
N MET A 144 1.80 17.90 -8.15
CA MET A 144 3.18 17.67 -8.61
C MET A 144 3.70 18.88 -9.39
N ASP A 145 2.91 19.48 -10.28
CA ASP A 145 3.30 20.67 -11.04
C ASP A 145 3.60 21.88 -10.14
N LYS A 146 2.79 22.09 -9.09
CA LYS A 146 3.07 23.11 -8.08
C LYS A 146 4.39 22.86 -7.33
N ILE A 147 4.66 21.61 -6.96
CA ILE A 147 5.89 21.21 -6.28
C ILE A 147 7.10 21.42 -7.19
N LYS A 148 7.02 21.04 -8.46
CA LYS A 148 8.09 21.26 -9.45
C LYS A 148 8.34 22.76 -9.68
N THR A 149 7.30 23.57 -9.71
CA THR A 149 7.42 25.03 -9.82
C THR A 149 8.14 25.62 -8.60
N TYR A 150 7.91 25.09 -7.39
CA TYR A 150 8.63 25.51 -6.19
C TYR A 150 10.15 25.24 -6.29
N PHE A 151 10.54 24.06 -6.76
CA PHE A 151 11.94 23.70 -6.89
C PHE A 151 12.71 24.50 -7.95
N LYS A 152 12.01 25.09 -8.91
CA LYS A 152 12.60 25.90 -10.01
C LYS A 152 13.69 25.18 -10.79
N ASN A 153 13.63 23.85 -10.85
CA ASN A 153 14.55 23.00 -11.60
C ASN A 153 13.84 21.76 -12.09
N ASN A 154 14.47 21.00 -12.97
CA ASN A 154 13.94 19.76 -13.55
C ASN A 154 14.62 18.50 -12.98
N ASN A 155 15.18 18.59 -11.78
CA ASN A 155 15.81 17.43 -11.16
C ASN A 155 14.79 16.33 -10.89
N PRO A 156 15.20 15.05 -10.98
CA PRO A 156 14.36 13.92 -10.59
C PRO A 156 13.84 14.06 -9.16
N THR A 157 12.60 13.65 -8.98
CA THR A 157 11.92 13.68 -7.68
C THR A 157 12.06 12.35 -6.96
N VAL A 158 12.30 12.39 -5.65
CA VAL A 158 12.40 11.23 -4.77
C VAL A 158 11.34 11.34 -3.68
N SER A 159 10.38 10.44 -3.65
CA SER A 159 9.47 10.38 -2.50
C SER A 159 10.17 9.77 -1.28
N ILE A 160 9.96 10.35 -0.11
CA ILE A 160 10.44 9.80 1.16
C ILE A 160 9.25 9.68 2.10
N HIS A 161 9.03 8.47 2.65
CA HIS A 161 7.94 8.23 3.58
C HIS A 161 8.44 8.00 5.00
N PHE A 162 8.07 8.89 5.91
CA PHE A 162 8.28 8.72 7.35
C PHE A 162 7.00 8.17 7.99
N ARG A 163 7.05 6.93 8.47
CA ARG A 163 5.94 6.30 9.20
C ARG A 163 6.27 6.19 10.67
N ARG A 164 5.59 6.97 11.48
CA ARG A 164 5.76 7.06 12.93
C ARG A 164 4.39 6.99 13.62
N GLY A 165 3.94 8.02 14.28
CA GLY A 165 2.60 8.11 14.87
C GLY A 165 2.21 6.85 15.67
N ASP A 166 1.24 6.08 15.17
CA ASP A 166 0.78 4.82 15.76
C ASP A 166 1.87 3.75 15.92
N TYR A 167 2.93 3.75 15.06
CA TYR A 167 4.06 2.81 15.20
C TYR A 167 4.87 3.01 16.48
N LEU A 168 4.79 4.19 17.10
CA LEU A 168 5.45 4.50 18.37
C LEU A 168 4.72 3.89 19.57
N LEU A 169 3.49 3.45 19.39
CA LEU A 169 2.68 2.89 20.47
C LEU A 169 3.20 1.49 20.85
N PRO A 170 3.26 1.17 22.15
CA PRO A 170 3.89 -0.09 22.63
C PRO A 170 3.21 -1.38 22.14
N GLN A 171 1.92 -1.31 21.82
CA GLN A 171 1.15 -2.48 21.34
C GLN A 171 1.54 -2.93 19.94
N PHE A 172 2.30 -2.12 19.18
CA PHE A 172 2.71 -2.48 17.83
C PHE A 172 4.16 -2.96 17.77
N SER A 173 4.37 -4.07 17.08
CA SER A 173 5.69 -4.68 16.88
C SER A 173 6.41 -4.19 15.63
N PHE A 174 6.09 -3.00 15.12
CA PHE A 174 6.76 -2.45 13.93
C PHE A 174 8.18 -1.94 14.28
N CYS A 175 9.13 -2.14 13.36
CA CYS A 175 10.40 -1.43 13.44
C CYS A 175 10.18 0.06 13.28
N ILE A 176 10.75 0.87 14.16
CA ILE A 176 10.73 2.32 14.03
C ILE A 176 11.99 2.70 13.27
N LEU A 177 11.81 3.27 12.08
CA LEU A 177 12.94 3.74 11.27
C LEU A 177 13.45 5.07 11.84
N ASP A 178 14.75 5.12 12.11
CA ASP A 178 15.45 6.29 12.60
C ASP A 178 16.02 7.16 11.46
N SER A 179 16.66 8.27 11.81
CA SER A 179 17.33 9.16 10.87
C SER A 179 18.41 8.46 10.06
N ASP A 180 19.13 7.50 10.66
CA ASP A 180 20.25 6.80 10.01
C ASP A 180 19.79 6.04 8.77
N TYR A 181 18.59 5.40 8.82
CA TYR A 181 18.00 4.73 7.67
C TYR A 181 17.80 5.71 6.50
N TYR A 182 17.14 6.84 6.74
CA TYR A 182 16.81 7.80 5.69
C TYR A 182 18.06 8.49 5.13
N LEU A 183 18.95 8.94 5.99
CA LEU A 183 20.20 9.59 5.57
C LEU A 183 21.11 8.64 4.80
N LYS A 184 21.20 7.38 5.23
CA LYS A 184 21.94 6.35 4.50
C LYS A 184 21.29 6.06 3.14
N ALA A 185 19.96 5.96 3.06
CA ALA A 185 19.23 5.75 1.81
C ALA A 185 19.55 6.85 0.79
N ILE A 186 19.53 8.11 1.22
CA ILE A 186 19.87 9.27 0.39
C ILE A 186 21.34 9.24 -0.01
N LYS A 187 22.24 9.12 0.97
CA LYS A 187 23.69 9.16 0.75
C LYS A 187 24.18 8.08 -0.23
N ASP A 188 23.64 6.88 -0.16
CA ASP A 188 24.14 5.76 -0.95
C ASP A 188 23.54 5.71 -2.34
N ASN A 189 22.32 6.26 -2.56
CA ASN A 189 21.59 6.06 -3.81
C ASN A 189 21.35 7.32 -4.64
N PHE A 190 21.45 8.53 -4.04
CA PHE A 190 21.07 9.80 -4.67
C PHE A 190 22.19 10.83 -4.58
N LYS A 191 23.28 10.60 -5.32
CA LYS A 191 24.46 11.48 -5.39
C LYS A 191 24.64 12.07 -6.77
N PRO A 192 25.08 13.36 -6.86
CA PRO A 192 25.12 14.35 -5.77
C PRO A 192 23.70 14.76 -5.34
N ILE A 193 23.50 14.98 -4.02
CA ILE A 193 22.18 15.23 -3.44
C ILE A 193 21.48 16.43 -4.08
N LYS A 194 22.23 17.46 -4.46
CA LYS A 194 21.70 18.67 -5.14
C LYS A 194 21.05 18.41 -6.50
N ASN A 195 21.26 17.25 -7.10
CA ASN A 195 20.67 16.87 -8.38
C ASN A 195 19.33 16.14 -8.21
N TYR A 196 18.78 16.09 -7.01
CA TYR A 196 17.50 15.45 -6.70
C TYR A 196 16.62 16.38 -5.87
N ASN A 197 15.32 16.30 -6.09
CA ASN A 197 14.30 16.96 -5.30
C ASN A 197 13.58 15.94 -4.42
N PHE A 198 13.52 16.17 -3.12
CA PHE A 198 12.93 15.25 -2.17
C PHE A 198 11.52 15.70 -1.77
N ILE A 199 10.53 14.83 -1.94
CA ILE A 199 9.14 15.05 -1.58
C ILE A 199 8.81 14.15 -0.40
N VAL A 200 8.61 14.75 0.77
CA VAL A 200 8.45 14.07 2.05
C VAL A 200 6.99 13.89 2.39
N PHE A 201 6.59 12.65 2.62
CA PHE A 201 5.29 12.22 3.12
C PHE A 201 5.46 11.71 4.56
N SER A 202 4.68 12.22 5.50
CA SER A 202 4.85 11.83 6.89
C SER A 202 3.57 12.02 7.71
N ASN A 203 3.34 11.14 8.67
CA ASN A 203 2.38 11.35 9.75
C ASN A 203 3.04 11.95 11.02
N ASP A 204 4.33 12.36 10.92
CA ASP A 204 5.09 13.07 11.94
C ASP A 204 6.01 14.09 11.23
N ILE A 205 5.44 15.21 10.84
CA ILE A 205 6.13 16.24 10.03
C ILE A 205 7.30 16.86 10.80
N GLU A 206 7.14 17.10 12.09
CA GLU A 206 8.19 17.75 12.89
C GLU A 206 9.43 16.87 13.02
N TYR A 207 9.24 15.56 13.22
CA TYR A 207 10.37 14.62 13.15
C TYR A 207 11.01 14.60 11.76
N SER A 208 10.22 14.57 10.71
CA SER A 208 10.78 14.52 9.35
C SER A 208 11.58 15.76 9.00
N LYS A 209 11.18 16.96 9.49
CA LYS A 209 11.95 18.21 9.36
C LYS A 209 13.25 18.18 10.17
N SER A 210 13.26 17.53 11.35
CA SER A 210 14.51 17.39 12.11
C SER A 210 15.55 16.48 11.45
N VAL A 211 15.12 15.66 10.49
CA VAL A 211 16.00 14.74 9.74
C VAL A 211 16.44 15.32 8.39
N LEU A 212 15.56 16.06 7.73
CA LEU A 212 15.79 16.60 6.39
C LEU A 212 15.49 18.08 6.32
N GLU A 213 16.46 18.85 5.80
CA GLU A 213 16.33 20.27 5.53
C GLU A 213 16.96 20.61 4.17
N GLY A 214 16.54 21.69 3.56
CA GLY A 214 17.14 22.23 2.34
C GLY A 214 16.14 22.73 1.31
N ASP A 215 16.62 23.54 0.37
CA ASP A 215 15.82 24.13 -0.71
C ASP A 215 15.30 23.09 -1.71
N ASN A 216 15.87 21.89 -1.69
CA ASN A 216 15.46 20.77 -2.52
C ASN A 216 14.56 19.76 -1.76
N VAL A 217 13.97 20.17 -0.64
CA VAL A 217 13.04 19.36 0.18
C VAL A 217 11.68 20.01 0.25
N TRP A 218 10.64 19.25 -0.11
CA TRP A 218 9.25 19.66 0.02
C TRP A 218 8.51 18.72 0.96
N PHE A 219 7.82 19.27 1.96
CA PHE A 219 6.99 18.51 2.89
C PHE A 219 5.52 18.56 2.46
N VAL A 220 4.95 17.41 2.17
CA VAL A 220 3.52 17.28 1.91
C VAL A 220 2.78 17.45 3.23
N LYS A 221 1.97 18.51 3.31
CA LYS A 221 1.12 18.74 4.48
C LYS A 221 -0.11 17.86 4.40
N PRO A 222 -0.45 17.10 5.44
CA PRO A 222 -1.72 16.40 5.51
C PRO A 222 -2.86 17.42 5.51
N GLU A 223 -3.73 17.40 4.53
CA GLU A 223 -4.95 18.20 4.54
C GLU A 223 -6.00 17.45 5.35
N GLY A 224 -6.20 17.86 6.61
CA GLY A 224 -7.21 17.32 7.51
C GLY A 224 -6.71 16.19 8.41
N SER A 225 -7.15 16.21 9.66
CA SER A 225 -6.92 15.17 10.66
C SER A 225 -8.08 14.17 10.62
N GLY A 226 -7.99 13.09 9.82
CA GLY A 226 -9.03 12.08 9.82
C GLY A 226 -8.65 10.83 9.02
N VAL A 227 -9.06 9.68 9.51
CA VAL A 227 -8.67 8.35 9.03
C VAL A 227 -9.23 7.99 7.64
N CYS A 228 -10.03 8.84 7.02
CA CYS A 228 -10.66 8.58 5.71
C CYS A 228 -10.81 9.85 4.86
N THR A 229 -9.78 10.69 4.79
CA THR A 229 -9.81 11.89 3.95
C THR A 229 -9.43 11.58 2.51
N ASN A 230 -9.91 12.37 1.55
CA ASN A 230 -9.44 12.31 0.16
C ASN A 230 -7.93 12.54 0.06
N SER A 231 -7.33 13.23 1.04
CA SER A 231 -5.89 13.50 1.08
C SER A 231 -5.04 12.22 1.11
N GLU A 232 -5.46 11.15 1.80
CA GLU A 232 -4.73 9.87 1.81
C GLU A 232 -4.63 9.26 0.39
N LYS A 233 -5.70 9.31 -0.38
CA LYS A 233 -5.75 8.81 -1.76
C LYS A 233 -4.94 9.70 -2.71
N GLU A 234 -5.07 11.01 -2.56
CA GLU A 234 -4.34 12.01 -3.35
C GLU A 234 -2.84 11.97 -3.07
N ASP A 235 -2.44 11.83 -1.80
CA ASP A 235 -1.03 11.72 -1.41
C ASP A 235 -0.40 10.42 -1.93
N LEU A 236 -1.15 9.31 -1.95
CA LEU A 236 -0.67 8.07 -2.55
C LEU A 236 -0.47 8.21 -4.07
N ALA A 237 -1.42 8.85 -4.74
CA ALA A 237 -1.31 9.15 -6.17
C ALA A 237 -0.14 10.10 -6.45
N LEU A 238 0.03 11.16 -5.65
CA LEU A 238 1.17 12.08 -5.74
C LEU A 238 2.51 11.36 -5.52
N MET A 239 2.59 10.47 -4.52
CA MET A 239 3.78 9.67 -4.26
C MET A 239 4.17 8.84 -5.48
N SER A 240 3.22 8.23 -6.16
CA SER A 240 3.48 7.40 -7.36
C SER A 240 3.91 8.20 -8.60
N LEU A 241 3.77 9.53 -8.58
CA LEU A 241 4.27 10.42 -9.63
C LEU A 241 5.75 10.83 -9.43
N CYS A 242 6.37 10.49 -8.31
CA CYS A 242 7.78 10.72 -8.09
C CYS A 242 8.62 9.74 -8.94
N ASP A 243 9.84 10.16 -9.32
CA ASP A 243 10.72 9.36 -10.17
C ASP A 243 11.37 8.20 -9.42
N HIS A 244 11.67 8.39 -8.12
CA HIS A 244 12.30 7.40 -7.24
C HIS A 244 11.66 7.41 -5.85
N HIS A 245 11.97 6.40 -5.01
CA HIS A 245 11.28 6.20 -3.74
C HIS A 245 12.22 5.71 -2.64
N ILE A 246 12.09 6.30 -1.44
CA ILE A 246 12.59 5.77 -0.17
C ILE A 246 11.37 5.42 0.68
N THR A 247 11.09 4.13 0.84
CA THR A 247 9.89 3.66 1.53
C THR A 247 10.14 3.46 3.02
N ALA A 248 9.09 3.54 3.82
CA ALA A 248 9.07 2.97 5.15
C ALA A 248 8.64 1.49 5.11
N ASN A 249 8.63 0.82 6.26
CA ASN A 249 7.98 -0.48 6.48
C ASN A 249 6.44 -0.31 6.57
N SER A 250 5.87 0.23 5.51
CA SER A 250 4.45 0.57 5.41
C SER A 250 3.90 0.21 4.04
N SER A 251 2.76 -0.50 4.02
CA SER A 251 2.06 -0.79 2.77
C SER A 251 1.73 0.46 1.96
N TYR A 252 1.59 1.61 2.61
CA TYR A 252 1.31 2.88 1.96
C TYR A 252 2.42 3.30 0.99
N SER A 253 3.64 3.46 1.48
CA SER A 253 4.77 3.80 0.60
C SER A 253 5.19 2.64 -0.31
N TRP A 254 4.93 1.41 0.10
CA TRP A 254 5.13 0.24 -0.74
C TRP A 254 4.29 0.37 -2.03
N TRP A 255 2.99 0.64 -1.90
CA TRP A 255 2.10 0.78 -3.05
C TRP A 255 2.36 2.06 -3.84
N GLY A 256 2.69 3.18 -3.19
CA GLY A 256 3.09 4.41 -3.88
C GLY A 256 4.29 4.17 -4.80
N ALA A 257 5.31 3.47 -4.32
CA ALA A 257 6.49 3.12 -5.10
C ALA A 257 6.19 2.07 -6.19
N PHE A 258 5.37 1.06 -5.87
CA PHE A 258 5.05 0.00 -6.83
C PHE A 258 4.24 0.52 -8.03
N LEU A 259 3.23 1.35 -7.78
CA LEU A 259 2.35 1.93 -8.82
C LEU A 259 3.01 3.03 -9.66
N CYS A 260 4.19 3.52 -9.27
CA CYS A 260 4.96 4.45 -10.08
C CYS A 260 5.26 3.87 -11.46
N LYS A 261 5.00 4.63 -12.52
CA LYS A 261 5.15 4.17 -13.91
C LYS A 261 6.56 4.37 -14.49
N ASN A 262 7.45 5.06 -13.76
CA ASN A 262 8.85 5.19 -14.19
C ASN A 262 9.54 3.82 -14.18
N LYS A 263 10.04 3.38 -15.33
CA LYS A 263 10.73 2.08 -15.49
C LYS A 263 12.12 2.08 -14.85
N ASP A 264 12.76 3.25 -14.78
CA ASP A 264 14.11 3.44 -14.24
C ASP A 264 14.10 3.83 -12.76
N LYS A 265 12.95 3.68 -12.10
CA LYS A 265 12.80 4.01 -10.69
C LYS A 265 13.73 3.19 -9.80
N LYS A 266 14.38 3.87 -8.86
CA LYS A 266 15.03 3.23 -7.71
C LYS A 266 14.05 3.21 -6.55
N ILE A 267 13.89 2.04 -5.94
CA ILE A 267 13.06 1.90 -4.74
C ILE A 267 13.95 1.38 -3.62
N ILE A 268 14.12 2.19 -2.60
CA ILE A 268 14.90 1.87 -1.40
C ILE A 268 13.92 1.49 -0.30
N CYS A 269 14.17 0.38 0.37
CA CYS A 269 13.31 -0.14 1.44
C CYS A 269 14.12 -0.63 2.63
N PRO A 270 13.51 -0.66 3.84
CA PRO A 270 14.16 -1.24 5.02
C PRO A 270 14.16 -2.77 4.94
N THR A 271 15.15 -3.41 5.52
CA THR A 271 15.22 -4.87 5.58
C THR A 271 14.17 -5.45 6.53
N ASN A 272 14.00 -4.81 7.70
CA ASN A 272 13.12 -5.31 8.76
C ASN A 272 11.79 -4.54 8.78
N TRP A 273 10.69 -5.28 8.72
CA TRP A 273 9.33 -4.73 8.85
C TRP A 273 8.88 -4.70 10.31
N LEU A 274 9.12 -5.81 11.03
CA LEU A 274 8.73 -6.00 12.42
C LEU A 274 9.97 -6.20 13.31
N LYS A 275 9.84 -5.81 14.58
CA LYS A 275 10.86 -6.05 15.62
C LYS A 275 11.05 -7.55 15.88
N GLY A 276 12.28 -7.97 16.05
CA GLY A 276 12.62 -9.29 16.62
C GLY A 276 12.26 -10.52 15.77
N SER A 277 11.69 -10.39 14.60
CA SER A 277 11.20 -11.52 13.80
C SER A 277 11.91 -11.63 12.46
N SER A 278 12.84 -12.57 12.36
CA SER A 278 13.40 -13.02 11.07
C SER A 278 12.36 -13.68 10.16
N PHE A 279 11.27 -14.15 10.74
CA PHE A 279 10.22 -14.92 10.05
C PHE A 279 9.39 -14.10 9.06
N MET A 280 9.09 -12.85 9.39
CA MET A 280 8.27 -11.97 8.56
C MET A 280 9.11 -11.09 7.61
N ASN A 281 10.41 -10.95 7.85
CA ASN A 281 11.21 -9.92 7.18
C ASN A 281 11.63 -10.28 5.73
N GLY A 282 11.57 -11.54 5.32
CA GLY A 282 12.06 -11.98 4.00
C GLY A 282 11.13 -11.75 2.80
N ASN A 283 9.82 -11.53 3.02
CA ASN A 283 8.80 -11.57 1.95
C ASN A 283 7.94 -10.31 1.87
N HIS A 284 8.43 -9.17 2.38
CA HIS A 284 7.68 -7.91 2.30
C HIS A 284 8.02 -7.07 1.07
N PHE A 285 9.24 -7.18 0.56
CA PHE A 285 9.70 -6.37 -0.56
C PHE A 285 10.14 -7.23 -1.74
N PRO A 286 9.81 -6.81 -2.98
CA PRO A 286 10.28 -7.48 -4.19
C PRO A 286 11.81 -7.54 -4.26
N PRO A 287 12.39 -8.59 -4.87
CA PRO A 287 13.84 -8.82 -4.84
C PRO A 287 14.66 -7.77 -5.61
N ASN A 288 14.02 -6.99 -6.49
CA ASN A 288 14.65 -5.91 -7.24
C ASN A 288 14.63 -4.56 -6.50
N TRP A 289 14.09 -4.48 -5.29
CA TRP A 289 14.18 -3.29 -4.45
C TRP A 289 15.49 -3.26 -3.68
N ILE A 290 16.03 -2.07 -3.46
CA ILE A 290 17.30 -1.88 -2.77
C ILE A 290 17.07 -1.89 -1.26
N ASN A 291 17.53 -2.94 -0.60
CA ASN A 291 17.36 -3.09 0.84
C ASN A 291 18.46 -2.37 1.61
N ILE A 292 18.06 -1.60 2.62
CA ILE A 292 18.98 -1.01 3.60
C ILE A 292 18.69 -1.62 4.97
N ASN A 293 19.74 -2.14 5.59
CA ASN A 293 19.62 -2.70 6.94
C ASN A 293 19.27 -1.57 7.93
N ASN A 294 18.11 -1.70 8.53
CA ASN A 294 17.64 -0.87 9.64
C ASN A 294 17.90 -1.64 10.95
N LYS A 295 18.46 -0.94 11.92
CA LYS A 295 18.64 -1.51 13.26
C LYS A 295 17.26 -1.83 13.86
N ASN A 296 17.16 -2.97 14.54
CA ASN A 296 15.97 -3.37 15.31
C ASN A 296 15.91 -2.62 16.64
#